data_9f625074d6e29e31134a5d51cd09ac6f
#
_entry.id   9f625074d6e29e31134a5d51cd09ac6f
#
_cell.length_a   1.000
_cell.length_b   1.000
_cell.length_c   1.000
_cell.angle_alpha   90.00
_cell.angle_beta   90.00
_cell.angle_gamma   90.00
#
_symmetry.space_group_name_H-M   'P 1'
#
loop_
_entity.id
_entity.type
_entity.pdbx_description
1 polymer ?
#
loop_
_entity_poly.entity_id
_entity_poly.type
_entity_poly.pdbx_seq_one_letter_code
_entity_poly.pdbx_strand_id
1 'polypeptide(L)'
;MKKNKISKNWINKQRRDIYVRQAKVEGYRSRAVYKLKEINEKFKFLKNNISVIDLGAAPGSWSQYISSNLKCNKHLAIDLKEIEEIKNVKILKGDFTDTEQQNKINNYFGGKIDLIISDMAVNTTGNKNLDSMVTGELVLEALDFATKMMKPNGYFVSKLFMGTSFNEIIAFSKKNFVKFNVYKPPASRKDSKESFLICKNLR
;
A
#
# COMPACT_ATOMS: atom_id res chain seq x y z
N MET A 1 7.73 22.54 19.95
CA MET A 1 7.13 21.40 19.21
C MET A 1 5.94 20.85 20.00
N LYS A 2 4.72 20.97 19.48
CA LYS A 2 3.52 20.36 20.12
C LYS A 2 3.60 18.84 19.90
N LYS A 3 3.78 18.07 20.99
CA LYS A 3 3.64 16.62 20.96
C LYS A 3 2.20 16.28 20.54
N ASN A 4 2.03 15.61 19.38
CA ASN A 4 0.73 15.07 18.97
C ASN A 4 0.23 14.11 20.05
N LYS A 5 -0.73 14.54 20.87
CA LYS A 5 -1.36 13.68 21.86
C LYS A 5 -2.26 12.68 21.13
N ILE A 6 -1.79 11.44 21.04
CA ILE A 6 -2.62 10.33 20.58
C ILE A 6 -3.87 10.27 21.46
N SER A 7 -5.07 10.34 20.87
CA SER A 7 -6.30 10.39 21.65
C SER A 7 -6.52 9.11 22.46
N LYS A 8 -7.02 9.22 23.71
CA LYS A 8 -7.38 8.07 24.55
C LYS A 8 -8.32 7.09 23.83
N ASN A 9 -9.25 7.62 23.03
CA ASN A 9 -10.17 6.81 22.24
C ASN A 9 -9.44 5.95 21.20
N TRP A 10 -8.41 6.48 20.53
CA TRP A 10 -7.59 5.72 19.59
C TRP A 10 -6.84 4.59 20.29
N ILE A 11 -6.21 4.87 21.44
CA ILE A 11 -5.50 3.85 22.24
C ILE A 11 -6.44 2.73 22.67
N ASN A 12 -7.64 3.06 23.17
CA ASN A 12 -8.64 2.09 23.58
C ASN A 12 -9.14 1.25 22.39
N LYS A 13 -9.33 1.88 21.22
CA LYS A 13 -9.72 1.20 19.98
C LYS A 13 -8.63 0.23 19.52
N GLN A 14 -7.35 0.60 19.61
CA GLN A 14 -6.23 -0.29 19.30
C GLN A 14 -6.16 -1.49 20.25
N ARG A 15 -6.35 -1.28 21.55
CA ARG A 15 -6.31 -2.37 22.56
C ARG A 15 -7.41 -3.42 22.35
N ARG A 16 -8.58 -3.01 21.86
CA ARG A 16 -9.75 -3.89 21.60
C ARG A 16 -9.70 -4.57 20.23
N ASP A 17 -8.82 -4.14 19.36
CA ASP A 17 -8.73 -4.64 18.00
C ASP A 17 -8.06 -6.02 17.97
N ILE A 18 -8.81 -7.03 17.54
CA ILE A 18 -8.34 -8.43 17.49
C ILE A 18 -7.13 -8.58 16.57
N TYR A 19 -7.11 -7.88 15.43
CA TYR A 19 -6.00 -7.93 14.47
C TYR A 19 -4.72 -7.28 15.03
N VAL A 20 -4.83 -6.28 15.92
CA VAL A 20 -3.66 -5.71 16.62
C VAL A 20 -3.04 -6.73 17.55
N ARG A 21 -3.86 -7.47 18.31
CA ARG A 21 -3.38 -8.52 19.22
C ARG A 21 -2.77 -9.68 18.43
N GLN A 22 -3.45 -10.11 17.39
CA GLN A 22 -2.99 -11.21 16.55
C GLN A 22 -1.68 -10.85 15.83
N ALA A 23 -1.54 -9.63 15.30
CA ALA A 23 -0.29 -9.17 14.70
C ALA A 23 0.89 -9.24 15.68
N LYS A 24 0.69 -8.88 16.93
CA LYS A 24 1.73 -9.00 17.97
C LYS A 24 2.12 -10.46 18.25
N VAL A 25 1.14 -11.36 18.33
CA VAL A 25 1.39 -12.79 18.55
C VAL A 25 2.13 -13.42 17.36
N GLU A 26 1.75 -13.06 16.13
CA GLU A 26 2.38 -13.57 14.92
C GLU A 26 3.69 -12.82 14.54
N GLY A 27 4.11 -11.82 15.33
CA GLY A 27 5.35 -11.07 15.10
C GLY A 27 5.28 -10.08 13.92
N TYR A 28 4.10 -9.68 13.47
CA TYR A 28 3.95 -8.67 12.44
C TYR A 28 4.06 -7.25 12.99
N ARG A 29 4.68 -6.37 12.23
CA ARG A 29 4.90 -4.96 12.58
C ARG A 29 3.59 -4.17 12.73
N SER A 30 2.54 -4.54 12.01
CA SER A 30 1.22 -3.92 12.13
C SER A 30 0.08 -4.85 11.70
N ARG A 31 -1.13 -4.51 12.13
CA ARG A 31 -2.36 -5.19 11.72
C ARG A 31 -2.68 -5.07 10.22
N ALA A 32 -2.02 -4.16 9.50
CA ALA A 32 -2.23 -3.95 8.08
C ALA A 32 -1.96 -5.21 7.24
N VAL A 33 -1.13 -6.12 7.75
CA VAL A 33 -0.83 -7.40 7.10
C VAL A 33 -2.09 -8.22 6.78
N TYR A 34 -3.11 -8.19 7.65
CA TYR A 34 -4.34 -8.97 7.42
C TYR A 34 -5.15 -8.45 6.24
N LYS A 35 -5.11 -7.13 5.98
CA LYS A 35 -5.70 -6.56 4.77
C LYS A 35 -5.07 -7.16 3.51
N LEU A 36 -3.73 -7.22 3.45
CA LEU A 36 -3.01 -7.83 2.33
C LEU A 36 -3.34 -9.31 2.17
N LYS A 37 -3.36 -10.07 3.29
CA LYS A 37 -3.73 -11.50 3.28
C LYS A 37 -5.12 -11.70 2.66
N GLU A 38 -6.14 -10.98 3.15
CA GLU A 38 -7.52 -11.09 2.70
C GLU A 38 -7.73 -10.62 1.24
N ILE A 39 -7.03 -9.55 0.82
CA ILE A 39 -7.04 -9.10 -0.57
C ILE A 39 -6.40 -10.19 -1.46
N ASN A 40 -5.24 -10.73 -1.05
CA ASN A 40 -4.58 -11.78 -1.81
C ASN A 40 -5.39 -13.09 -1.84
N GLU A 41 -6.07 -13.44 -0.77
CA GLU A 41 -6.96 -14.62 -0.74
C GLU A 41 -8.01 -14.53 -1.84
N LYS A 42 -8.56 -13.35 -2.08
CA LYS A 42 -9.59 -13.12 -3.09
C LYS A 42 -9.03 -12.96 -4.51
N PHE A 43 -7.93 -12.25 -4.69
CA PHE A 43 -7.45 -11.84 -6.02
C PHE A 43 -6.22 -12.61 -6.49
N LYS A 44 -5.54 -13.38 -5.63
CA LYS A 44 -4.45 -14.33 -5.95
C LYS A 44 -3.29 -13.70 -6.74
N PHE A 45 -2.86 -12.50 -6.35
CA PHE A 45 -1.78 -11.77 -7.04
C PHE A 45 -0.39 -12.04 -6.48
N LEU A 46 -0.26 -12.52 -5.24
CA LEU A 46 1.03 -12.89 -4.65
C LEU A 46 1.48 -14.25 -5.18
N LYS A 47 2.67 -14.28 -5.79
CA LYS A 47 3.28 -15.47 -6.38
C LYS A 47 4.79 -15.45 -6.13
N ASN A 48 5.45 -16.61 -6.26
CA ASN A 48 6.91 -16.66 -6.29
C ASN A 48 7.47 -16.07 -7.59
N ASN A 49 8.73 -15.67 -7.54
CA ASN A 49 9.52 -15.19 -8.68
C ASN A 49 8.96 -13.91 -9.32
N ILE A 50 8.31 -13.07 -8.55
CA ILE A 50 7.85 -11.74 -8.97
C ILE A 50 8.76 -10.63 -8.44
N SER A 51 8.76 -9.49 -9.11
CA SER A 51 9.31 -8.24 -8.62
C SER A 51 8.21 -7.41 -7.95
N VAL A 52 8.49 -6.89 -6.74
CA VAL A 52 7.51 -6.21 -5.89
C VAL A 52 8.05 -4.86 -5.44
N ILE A 53 7.21 -3.83 -5.49
CA ILE A 53 7.44 -2.57 -4.79
C ILE A 53 6.30 -2.26 -3.84
N ASP A 54 6.65 -1.84 -2.61
CA ASP A 54 5.73 -1.41 -1.54
C ASP A 54 5.90 0.09 -1.33
N LEU A 55 4.92 0.88 -1.78
CA LEU A 55 4.90 2.34 -1.71
C LEU A 55 4.24 2.80 -0.40
N GLY A 56 4.95 3.63 0.37
CA GLY A 56 4.51 4.05 1.70
C GLY A 56 4.49 2.89 2.69
N ALA A 57 5.58 2.11 2.68
CA ALA A 57 5.63 0.80 3.32
C ALA A 57 5.69 0.83 4.85
N ALA A 58 6.09 1.95 5.50
CA ALA A 58 6.30 1.99 6.94
C ALA A 58 5.04 1.58 7.74
N PRO A 59 5.15 0.73 8.75
CA PRO A 59 6.36 0.16 9.37
C PRO A 59 6.92 -1.08 8.65
N GLY A 60 6.38 -1.50 7.50
CA GLY A 60 6.89 -2.60 6.69
C GLY A 60 6.15 -3.93 6.84
N SER A 61 4.92 -3.95 7.35
CA SER A 61 4.20 -5.21 7.60
C SER A 61 3.81 -5.97 6.32
N TRP A 62 3.52 -5.28 5.23
CA TRP A 62 3.22 -5.91 3.94
C TRP A 62 4.48 -6.52 3.35
N SER A 63 5.57 -5.74 3.28
CA SER A 63 6.87 -6.21 2.84
C SER A 63 7.41 -7.35 3.71
N GLN A 64 7.22 -7.30 5.04
CA GLN A 64 7.59 -8.38 5.96
C GLN A 64 6.85 -9.68 5.60
N TYR A 65 5.53 -9.61 5.41
CA TYR A 65 4.73 -10.79 5.06
C TYR A 65 5.15 -11.39 3.71
N ILE A 66 5.32 -10.56 2.69
CA ILE A 66 5.73 -11.02 1.36
C ILE A 66 7.09 -11.68 1.42
N SER A 67 8.08 -11.03 2.05
CA SER A 67 9.45 -11.56 2.17
C SER A 67 9.53 -12.88 2.96
N SER A 68 8.66 -13.06 3.95
CA SER A 68 8.64 -14.28 4.76
C SER A 68 7.95 -15.47 4.07
N ASN A 69 7.05 -15.21 3.11
CA ASN A 69 6.21 -16.25 2.51
C ASN A 69 6.52 -16.51 1.03
N LEU A 70 7.23 -15.61 0.36
CA LEU A 70 7.48 -15.70 -1.07
C LEU A 70 8.97 -15.50 -1.39
N LYS A 71 9.42 -16.16 -2.44
CA LYS A 71 10.70 -15.86 -3.09
C LYS A 71 10.46 -14.81 -4.17
N CYS A 72 10.81 -13.56 -3.88
CA CYS A 72 10.75 -12.49 -4.88
C CYS A 72 12.07 -12.42 -5.66
N ASN A 73 12.00 -12.10 -6.96
CA ASN A 73 13.17 -11.81 -7.76
C ASN A 73 13.84 -10.50 -7.29
N LYS A 74 13.00 -9.49 -7.06
CA LYS A 74 13.39 -8.20 -6.47
C LYS A 74 12.26 -7.69 -5.59
N HIS A 75 12.59 -7.16 -4.44
CA HIS A 75 11.61 -6.58 -3.52
C HIS A 75 12.16 -5.27 -2.95
N LEU A 76 11.43 -4.19 -3.14
CA LEU A 76 11.77 -2.86 -2.66
C LEU A 76 10.62 -2.27 -1.85
N ALA A 77 10.94 -1.67 -0.72
CA ALA A 77 10.03 -0.91 0.12
C ALA A 77 10.52 0.54 0.22
N ILE A 78 9.63 1.51 0.01
CA ILE A 78 9.96 2.94 0.11
C ILE A 78 8.95 3.67 1.00
N ASP A 79 9.45 4.56 1.87
CA ASP A 79 8.62 5.43 2.72
C ASP A 79 9.41 6.69 3.10
N LEU A 80 8.71 7.76 3.43
CA LEU A 80 9.29 8.98 4.02
C LEU A 80 9.87 8.71 5.42
N LYS A 81 9.27 7.76 6.15
CA LYS A 81 9.71 7.31 7.47
C LYS A 81 10.73 6.19 7.34
N GLU A 82 11.54 6.06 8.37
CA GLU A 82 12.43 4.90 8.47
C GLU A 82 11.65 3.59 8.59
N ILE A 83 12.13 2.58 7.86
CA ILE A 83 11.66 1.20 7.95
C ILE A 83 12.83 0.38 8.48
N GLU A 84 12.61 -0.37 9.56
CA GLU A 84 13.60 -1.32 10.06
C GLU A 84 13.91 -2.37 8.98
N GLU A 85 15.12 -2.92 9.01
CA GLU A 85 15.57 -3.89 8.03
C GLU A 85 14.61 -5.09 7.93
N ILE A 86 14.33 -5.49 6.69
CA ILE A 86 13.54 -6.68 6.36
C ILE A 86 14.37 -7.56 5.45
N LYS A 87 14.52 -8.83 5.84
CA LYS A 87 15.30 -9.81 5.07
C LYS A 87 14.85 -9.85 3.61
N ASN A 88 15.82 -9.79 2.68
CA ASN A 88 15.58 -9.83 1.23
C ASN A 88 14.72 -8.67 0.67
N VAL A 89 14.62 -7.55 1.38
CA VAL A 89 13.92 -6.34 0.92
C VAL A 89 14.91 -5.19 0.86
N LYS A 90 15.01 -4.54 -0.29
CA LYS A 90 15.71 -3.26 -0.42
C LYS A 90 14.85 -2.16 0.16
N ILE A 91 15.37 -1.44 1.14
CA ILE A 91 14.67 -0.31 1.78
C ILE A 91 15.24 0.99 1.22
N LEU A 92 14.36 1.88 0.81
CA LEU A 92 14.66 3.26 0.48
C LEU A 92 13.88 4.20 1.41
N LYS A 93 14.55 5.26 1.85
CA LYS A 93 13.91 6.37 2.57
C LYS A 93 13.78 7.54 1.61
N GLY A 94 12.56 7.97 1.35
CA GLY A 94 12.28 9.09 0.45
C GLY A 94 10.86 9.08 -0.09
N ASP A 95 10.56 10.08 -0.90
CA ASP A 95 9.30 10.20 -1.63
C ASP A 95 9.42 9.48 -2.98
N PHE A 96 8.51 8.52 -3.24
CA PHE A 96 8.52 7.77 -4.51
C PHE A 96 8.18 8.66 -5.73
N THR A 97 7.63 9.86 -5.51
CA THR A 97 7.33 10.84 -6.56
C THR A 97 8.55 11.64 -6.98
N ASP A 98 9.59 11.72 -6.13
CA ASP A 98 10.82 12.43 -6.43
C ASP A 98 11.61 11.76 -7.56
N THR A 99 12.06 12.54 -8.53
CA THR A 99 12.85 12.07 -9.67
C THR A 99 14.08 11.27 -9.26
N GLU A 100 14.79 11.69 -8.20
CA GLU A 100 15.95 10.98 -7.68
C GLU A 100 15.59 9.58 -7.18
N GLN A 101 14.48 9.46 -6.42
CA GLN A 101 14.02 8.18 -5.91
C GLN A 101 13.50 7.28 -7.04
N GLN A 102 12.79 7.85 -8.03
CA GLN A 102 12.37 7.11 -9.21
C GLN A 102 13.56 6.55 -10.00
N ASN A 103 14.65 7.31 -10.13
CA ASN A 103 15.89 6.82 -10.76
C ASN A 103 16.50 5.66 -9.96
N LYS A 104 16.54 5.73 -8.62
CA LYS A 104 17.01 4.64 -7.77
C LYS A 104 16.13 3.39 -7.92
N ILE A 105 14.82 3.56 -7.97
CA ILE A 105 13.85 2.47 -8.18
C ILE A 105 14.08 1.83 -9.56
N ASN A 106 14.16 2.65 -10.62
CA ASN A 106 14.42 2.18 -11.99
C ASN A 106 15.72 1.38 -12.08
N ASN A 107 16.81 1.90 -11.51
CA ASN A 107 18.12 1.23 -11.50
C ASN A 107 18.07 -0.10 -10.73
N TYR A 108 17.36 -0.13 -9.59
CA TYR A 108 17.21 -1.35 -8.80
C TYR A 108 16.45 -2.43 -9.57
N PHE A 109 15.33 -2.11 -10.19
CA PHE A 109 14.53 -3.11 -10.91
C PHE A 109 15.15 -3.46 -12.28
N GLY A 110 15.74 -2.49 -12.98
CA GLY A 110 16.28 -2.69 -14.33
C GLY A 110 15.23 -3.09 -15.35
N GLY A 111 13.96 -2.78 -15.09
CA GLY A 111 12.82 -3.13 -15.94
C GLY A 111 11.49 -2.98 -15.22
N LYS A 112 10.42 -3.50 -15.84
CA LYS A 112 9.06 -3.40 -15.33
C LYS A 112 8.81 -4.32 -14.13
N ILE A 113 7.86 -3.93 -13.29
CA ILE A 113 7.53 -4.53 -11.98
C ILE A 113 6.26 -5.37 -12.10
N ASP A 114 6.24 -6.57 -11.49
CA ASP A 114 5.08 -7.46 -11.52
C ASP A 114 3.96 -7.00 -10.58
N LEU A 115 4.33 -6.46 -9.41
CA LEU A 115 3.38 -6.09 -8.37
C LEU A 115 3.78 -4.76 -7.73
N ILE A 116 2.87 -3.81 -7.75
CA ILE A 116 2.98 -2.53 -7.06
C ILE A 116 1.89 -2.48 -6.00
N ILE A 117 2.27 -2.35 -4.73
CA ILE A 117 1.35 -2.30 -3.60
C ILE A 117 1.50 -1.00 -2.82
N SER A 118 0.42 -0.55 -2.17
CA SER A 118 0.42 0.64 -1.32
C SER A 118 -0.67 0.59 -0.25
N ASP A 119 -0.30 0.76 1.01
CA ASP A 119 -1.23 1.04 2.13
C ASP A 119 -1.06 2.48 2.65
N MET A 120 -0.64 3.41 1.77
CA MET A 120 -0.44 4.81 2.13
C MET A 120 -1.72 5.47 2.62
N ALA A 121 -1.57 6.33 3.59
CA ALA A 121 -2.55 7.35 3.97
C ALA A 121 -1.80 8.56 4.49
N VAL A 122 -2.34 9.74 4.21
CA VAL A 122 -1.84 10.96 4.85
C VAL A 122 -2.04 10.90 6.37
N ASN A 123 -1.21 11.61 7.11
CA ASN A 123 -1.45 11.84 8.52
C ASN A 123 -2.77 12.60 8.65
N THR A 124 -3.79 11.95 9.21
CA THR A 124 -5.13 12.53 9.31
C THR A 124 -5.11 13.82 10.11
N THR A 125 -5.62 14.89 9.52
CA THR A 125 -5.79 16.20 10.17
C THR A 125 -7.01 16.21 11.08
N GLY A 126 -7.90 15.21 10.95
CA GLY A 126 -9.22 15.13 11.56
C GLY A 126 -10.33 15.73 10.69
N ASN A 127 -9.99 16.46 9.63
CA ASN A 127 -10.94 16.92 8.61
C ASN A 127 -11.09 15.82 7.54
N LYS A 128 -12.22 15.10 7.60
CA LYS A 128 -12.48 13.93 6.75
C LYS A 128 -12.43 14.25 5.24
N ASN A 129 -12.83 15.45 4.85
CA ASN A 129 -12.84 15.84 3.43
C ASN A 129 -11.42 16.11 2.93
N LEU A 130 -10.64 16.85 3.70
CA LEU A 130 -9.23 17.14 3.39
C LEU A 130 -8.41 15.86 3.38
N ASP A 131 -8.55 15.01 4.41
CA ASP A 131 -7.83 13.74 4.52
C ASP A 131 -8.16 12.80 3.35
N SER A 132 -9.42 12.79 2.89
CA SER A 132 -9.86 12.02 1.73
C SER A 132 -9.30 12.55 0.41
N MET A 133 -9.25 13.87 0.25
CA MET A 133 -8.72 14.53 -0.95
C MET A 133 -7.22 14.23 -1.10
N VAL A 134 -6.42 14.52 -0.07
CA VAL A 134 -4.97 14.33 -0.13
C VAL A 134 -4.60 12.85 -0.25
N THR A 135 -5.34 11.94 0.39
CA THR A 135 -5.13 10.50 0.16
C THR A 135 -5.48 10.10 -1.27
N GLY A 136 -6.50 10.73 -1.87
CA GLY A 136 -6.87 10.49 -3.27
C GLY A 136 -5.78 10.92 -4.25
N GLU A 137 -5.13 12.06 -4.02
CA GLU A 137 -3.99 12.53 -4.81
C GLU A 137 -2.84 11.51 -4.76
N LEU A 138 -2.49 11.00 -3.57
CA LEU A 138 -1.46 9.95 -3.44
C LEU A 138 -1.80 8.68 -4.23
N VAL A 139 -3.08 8.30 -4.29
CA VAL A 139 -3.51 7.15 -5.09
C VAL A 139 -3.35 7.41 -6.58
N LEU A 140 -3.65 8.63 -7.05
CA LEU A 140 -3.48 9.02 -8.45
C LEU A 140 -2.00 9.06 -8.84
N GLU A 141 -1.13 9.57 -7.99
CA GLU A 141 0.33 9.54 -8.19
C GLU A 141 0.86 8.10 -8.24
N ALA A 142 0.38 7.23 -7.33
CA ALA A 142 0.75 5.82 -7.35
C ALA A 142 0.21 5.07 -8.59
N LEU A 143 -0.97 5.43 -9.10
CA LEU A 143 -1.52 4.92 -10.35
C LEU A 143 -0.70 5.39 -11.57
N ASP A 144 -0.31 6.66 -11.62
CA ASP A 144 0.56 7.19 -12.68
C ASP A 144 1.92 6.48 -12.67
N PHE A 145 2.53 6.33 -11.49
CA PHE A 145 3.74 5.54 -11.32
C PHE A 145 3.54 4.09 -11.82
N ALA A 146 2.40 3.47 -11.51
CA ALA A 146 2.10 2.11 -11.95
C ALA A 146 2.00 2.01 -13.47
N THR A 147 1.41 2.97 -14.16
CA THR A 147 1.34 2.96 -15.64
C THR A 147 2.74 3.01 -16.28
N LYS A 148 3.69 3.68 -15.63
CA LYS A 148 5.07 3.82 -16.12
C LYS A 148 5.94 2.60 -15.78
N MET A 149 5.72 1.97 -14.64
CA MET A 149 6.65 0.98 -14.07
C MET A 149 6.14 -0.46 -14.07
N MET A 150 4.84 -0.69 -14.21
CA MET A 150 4.25 -2.02 -14.13
C MET A 150 4.40 -2.80 -15.44
N LYS A 151 4.56 -4.10 -15.34
CA LYS A 151 4.46 -5.03 -16.49
C LYS A 151 3.04 -5.05 -17.08
N PRO A 152 2.86 -5.35 -18.37
CA PRO A 152 1.54 -5.46 -18.97
C PRO A 152 0.57 -6.37 -18.20
N ASN A 153 1.03 -7.51 -17.69
CA ASN A 153 0.20 -8.46 -16.89
C ASN A 153 0.31 -8.25 -15.38
N GLY A 154 0.90 -7.14 -14.95
CA GLY A 154 1.12 -6.82 -13.55
C GLY A 154 -0.15 -6.54 -12.77
N TYR A 155 0.03 -6.37 -11.46
CA TYR A 155 -1.00 -5.96 -10.53
C TYR A 155 -0.60 -4.67 -9.82
N PHE A 156 -1.59 -3.80 -9.64
CA PHE A 156 -1.52 -2.65 -8.75
C PHE A 156 -2.58 -2.81 -7.65
N VAL A 157 -2.17 -2.67 -6.40
CA VAL A 157 -3.06 -2.77 -5.23
C VAL A 157 -2.81 -1.57 -4.34
N SER A 158 -3.79 -0.71 -4.16
CA SER A 158 -3.64 0.50 -3.33
C SER A 158 -4.83 0.73 -2.44
N LYS A 159 -4.58 1.21 -1.22
CA LYS A 159 -5.63 1.74 -0.37
C LYS A 159 -6.23 2.99 -1.01
N LEU A 160 -7.55 3.10 -0.89
CA LEU A 160 -8.29 4.31 -1.24
C LEU A 160 -9.35 4.61 -0.17
N PHE A 161 -9.77 5.86 -0.10
CA PHE A 161 -10.95 6.26 0.66
C PHE A 161 -12.10 6.61 -0.28
N MET A 162 -13.30 6.13 0.07
CA MET A 162 -14.53 6.53 -0.61
C MET A 162 -14.81 8.00 -0.31
N GLY A 163 -14.43 8.89 -1.22
CA GLY A 163 -14.50 10.34 -1.04
C GLY A 163 -14.42 11.12 -2.35
N THR A 164 -14.00 12.39 -2.30
CA THR A 164 -14.00 13.35 -3.42
C THR A 164 -13.28 12.85 -4.67
N SER A 165 -12.10 12.28 -4.51
CA SER A 165 -11.26 11.80 -5.64
C SER A 165 -11.68 10.43 -6.19
N PHE A 166 -12.71 9.78 -5.62
CA PHE A 166 -13.08 8.41 -5.97
C PHE A 166 -13.42 8.26 -7.46
N ASN A 167 -14.25 9.14 -8.00
CA ASN A 167 -14.67 9.08 -9.41
C ASN A 167 -13.49 9.27 -10.37
N GLU A 168 -12.55 10.15 -10.04
CA GLU A 168 -11.35 10.39 -10.81
C GLU A 168 -10.43 9.17 -10.82
N ILE A 169 -10.20 8.55 -9.66
CA ILE A 169 -9.43 7.29 -9.52
C ILE A 169 -10.06 6.19 -10.36
N ILE A 170 -11.38 6.04 -10.35
CA ILE A 170 -12.08 5.03 -11.16
C ILE A 170 -11.98 5.34 -12.65
N ALA A 171 -12.11 6.61 -13.05
CA ALA A 171 -11.95 7.02 -14.45
C ALA A 171 -10.54 6.73 -14.96
N PHE A 172 -9.50 7.09 -14.17
CA PHE A 172 -8.11 6.77 -14.47
C PHE A 172 -7.89 5.25 -14.59
N SER A 173 -8.44 4.48 -13.66
CA SER A 173 -8.33 3.02 -13.68
C SER A 173 -8.98 2.40 -14.91
N LYS A 174 -10.16 2.85 -15.29
CA LYS A 174 -10.86 2.40 -16.53
C LYS A 174 -10.06 2.70 -17.78
N LYS A 175 -9.40 3.85 -17.83
CA LYS A 175 -8.61 4.28 -18.98
C LYS A 175 -7.37 3.41 -19.19
N ASN A 176 -6.68 3.05 -18.10
CA ASN A 176 -5.32 2.51 -18.16
C ASN A 176 -5.24 0.99 -17.90
N PHE A 177 -6.28 0.37 -17.32
CA PHE A 177 -6.25 -1.05 -16.95
C PHE A 177 -7.40 -1.83 -17.59
N VAL A 178 -7.13 -3.07 -17.96
CA VAL A 178 -8.15 -3.98 -18.53
C VAL A 178 -9.16 -4.39 -17.47
N LYS A 179 -8.69 -4.63 -16.24
CA LYS A 179 -9.54 -5.02 -15.09
C LYS A 179 -9.19 -4.19 -13.86
N PHE A 180 -10.22 -3.72 -13.16
CA PHE A 180 -10.08 -3.12 -11.85
C PHE A 180 -11.25 -3.52 -10.94
N ASN A 181 -11.01 -3.54 -9.66
CA ASN A 181 -12.00 -3.84 -8.62
C ASN A 181 -11.77 -2.91 -7.43
N VAL A 182 -12.84 -2.57 -6.72
CA VAL A 182 -12.79 -1.95 -5.41
C VAL A 182 -13.26 -2.98 -4.39
N TYR A 183 -12.47 -3.22 -3.37
CA TYR A 183 -12.73 -4.23 -2.36
C TYR A 183 -12.43 -3.72 -0.95
N LYS A 184 -13.32 -3.97 -0.03
CA LYS A 184 -13.12 -3.71 1.40
C LYS A 184 -12.85 -5.03 2.11
N PRO A 185 -11.59 -5.31 2.52
CA PRO A 185 -11.28 -6.52 3.25
C PRO A 185 -11.91 -6.52 4.65
N PRO A 186 -12.31 -7.67 5.20
CA PRO A 186 -12.85 -7.81 6.56
C PRO A 186 -11.97 -7.19 7.64
N ALA A 187 -10.65 -7.25 7.48
CA ALA A 187 -9.68 -6.61 8.36
C ALA A 187 -9.75 -5.08 8.35
N SER A 188 -10.37 -4.45 7.36
CA SER A 188 -10.68 -3.01 7.40
C SER A 188 -11.78 -2.75 8.43
N ARG A 189 -11.56 -1.71 9.26
CA ARG A 189 -12.56 -1.37 10.29
C ARG A 189 -13.91 -1.04 9.68
N LYS A 190 -15.00 -1.50 10.29
CA LYS A 190 -16.36 -1.33 9.78
C LYS A 190 -16.73 0.14 9.60
N ASP A 191 -16.32 1.01 10.53
CA ASP A 191 -16.58 2.45 10.53
C ASP A 191 -15.63 3.27 9.65
N SER A 192 -14.61 2.65 9.05
CA SER A 192 -13.69 3.28 8.11
C SER A 192 -14.27 3.30 6.70
N LYS A 193 -14.08 4.42 5.98
CA LYS A 193 -14.33 4.51 4.53
C LYS A 193 -13.21 3.90 3.69
N GLU A 194 -12.23 3.26 4.32
CA GLU A 194 -11.11 2.57 3.67
C GLU A 194 -11.62 1.41 2.81
N SER A 195 -11.13 1.36 1.59
CA SER A 195 -11.25 0.24 0.67
C SER A 195 -9.93 0.08 -0.07
N PHE A 196 -9.82 -0.90 -0.95
CA PHE A 196 -8.65 -1.12 -1.77
C PHE A 196 -9.03 -1.18 -3.24
N LEU A 197 -8.25 -0.52 -4.06
CA LEU A 197 -8.29 -0.59 -5.51
C LEU A 197 -7.34 -1.70 -5.95
N ILE A 198 -7.82 -2.63 -6.75
CA ILE A 198 -7.02 -3.69 -7.34
C ILE A 198 -7.13 -3.56 -8.87
N CYS A 199 -6.04 -3.17 -9.52
CA CYS A 199 -5.96 -3.09 -10.97
C CYS A 199 -5.09 -4.22 -11.52
N LYS A 200 -5.44 -4.72 -12.70
CA LYS A 200 -4.73 -5.79 -13.39
C LYS A 200 -4.69 -5.53 -14.88
N ASN A 201 -3.57 -5.89 -15.48
CA ASN A 201 -3.29 -5.80 -16.91
C ASN A 201 -3.38 -4.35 -17.40
N LEU A 202 -2.25 -3.75 -17.75
CA LEU A 202 -2.20 -2.47 -18.46
C LEU A 202 -2.81 -2.59 -19.86
N ARG A 203 -3.41 -1.51 -20.33
CA ARG A 203 -3.91 -1.38 -21.71
C ARG A 203 -2.79 -0.99 -22.67
#